data_d895f1240578fe589125b09b00bc6131
#
_entry.id   d895f1240578fe589125b09b00bc6131
#
_cell.length_a   1.000
_cell.length_b   1.000
_cell.length_c   1.000
_cell.angle_alpha   90.00
_cell.angle_beta   90.00
_cell.angle_gamma   90.00
#
_symmetry.space_group_name_H-M   'P 1'
#
loop_
_entity.id
_entity.type
_entity.pdbx_description
1 polymer ?
#
loop_
_entity_poly.entity_id
_entity_poly.type
_entity_poly.pdbx_seq_one_letter_code
_entity_poly.pdbx_strand_id
1 'polypeptide(L)'
;YQGKRLSLYFEAVMGKSSFYINGYKVKEHFGGFLPVSIDLTAVGVRPGDEVTVAVCADNSDDPSFPPGRKQYTMDFCVFGGIYRDCYLICTGDVHVSDANEAGQVAGGGVFVSYEDVSDQKARVNVKTHIVNDRESGCRVVVESTLLDAVGKQVASTRKSLSLSAGSDGHVMQQLTVRNPSLWHPDTPNLYRLRTSVYLNGKLCDAVVSRIGIRSIEFRGADGLYINGK
;
A
#
# COMPACT_ATOMS: atom_id res chain seq x y z
N TYR A 1 -14.44 15.76 -4.79
CA TYR A 1 -14.37 14.27 -4.84
C TYR A 1 -15.53 13.67 -5.66
N GLN A 2 -16.29 14.48 -6.40
CA GLN A 2 -17.43 14.01 -7.20
C GLN A 2 -17.01 12.89 -8.18
N GLY A 3 -17.78 11.79 -8.23
CA GLY A 3 -17.46 10.61 -9.05
C GLY A 3 -16.26 9.80 -8.58
N LYS A 4 -15.83 9.95 -7.32
CA LYS A 4 -14.76 9.19 -6.71
C LYS A 4 -15.29 8.11 -5.78
N ARG A 5 -14.55 7.00 -5.68
CA ARG A 5 -14.70 6.03 -4.60
C ARG A 5 -14.03 6.57 -3.34
N LEU A 6 -14.59 6.26 -2.20
CA LEU A 6 -14.11 6.73 -0.91
C LEU A 6 -13.81 5.54 -0.01
N SER A 7 -12.66 5.58 0.66
CA SER A 7 -12.29 4.63 1.72
C SER A 7 -11.68 5.35 2.90
N LEU A 8 -11.96 4.88 4.10
CA LEU A 8 -11.21 5.26 5.30
C LEU A 8 -10.08 4.27 5.50
N TYR A 9 -8.88 4.79 5.71
CA TYR A 9 -7.68 4.00 5.97
C TYR A 9 -7.10 4.41 7.30
N PHE A 10 -7.02 3.46 8.24
CA PHE A 10 -6.37 3.62 9.53
C PHE A 10 -5.05 2.86 9.47
N GLU A 11 -3.93 3.54 9.71
CA GLU A 11 -2.61 2.88 9.72
C GLU A 11 -2.47 1.86 10.85
N ALA A 12 -3.11 2.11 11.98
CA ALA A 12 -3.26 1.13 13.05
C ALA A 12 -4.31 1.57 14.09
N VAL A 13 -5.07 0.60 14.60
CA VAL A 13 -5.97 0.73 15.76
C VAL A 13 -5.66 -0.40 16.70
N MET A 14 -5.26 -0.10 17.95
CA MET A 14 -4.77 -1.11 18.87
C MET A 14 -5.88 -2.00 19.43
N GLY A 15 -5.58 -3.29 19.47
CA GLY A 15 -6.39 -4.29 20.11
C GLY A 15 -7.52 -4.83 19.22
N LYS A 16 -8.70 -5.03 19.81
CA LYS A 16 -9.93 -5.37 19.08
C LYS A 16 -10.66 -4.09 18.74
N SER A 17 -10.93 -3.88 17.46
CA SER A 17 -11.62 -2.67 17.02
C SER A 17 -12.87 -2.98 16.20
N SER A 18 -13.94 -2.19 16.44
CA SER A 18 -15.18 -2.24 15.70
C SER A 18 -15.45 -0.88 15.07
N PHE A 19 -15.78 -0.86 13.80
CA PHE A 19 -16.00 0.36 13.01
C PHE A 19 -17.47 0.49 12.64
N TYR A 20 -18.01 1.69 12.81
CA TYR A 20 -19.40 2.00 12.54
C TYR A 20 -19.49 3.20 11.61
N ILE A 21 -20.36 3.11 10.61
CA ILE A 21 -20.72 4.20 9.71
C ILE A 21 -22.20 4.46 9.86
N ASN A 22 -22.55 5.70 10.23
CA ASN A 22 -23.95 6.13 10.47
C ASN A 22 -24.71 5.19 11.44
N GLY A 23 -24.01 4.69 12.48
CA GLY A 23 -24.57 3.79 13.48
C GLY A 23 -24.57 2.30 13.11
N TYR A 24 -24.24 1.93 11.88
CA TYR A 24 -24.17 0.55 11.45
C TYR A 24 -22.75 0.01 11.56
N LYS A 25 -22.56 -1.17 12.17
CA LYS A 25 -21.27 -1.85 12.24
C LYS A 25 -20.88 -2.35 10.85
N VAL A 26 -19.73 -1.92 10.35
CA VAL A 26 -19.27 -2.23 8.99
C VAL A 26 -18.03 -3.13 8.98
N LYS A 27 -17.21 -3.12 10.04
CA LYS A 27 -15.99 -3.93 10.11
C LYS A 27 -15.58 -4.23 11.55
N GLU A 28 -14.93 -5.38 11.74
CA GLU A 28 -14.10 -5.70 12.91
C GLU A 28 -12.66 -5.93 12.46
N HIS A 29 -11.73 -5.59 13.36
CA HIS A 29 -10.31 -5.81 13.15
C HIS A 29 -9.67 -6.26 14.46
N PHE A 30 -8.76 -7.24 14.37
CA PHE A 30 -8.05 -7.81 15.49
C PHE A 30 -6.55 -7.64 15.32
N GLY A 31 -5.88 -7.22 16.36
CA GLY A 31 -4.46 -6.87 16.36
C GLY A 31 -4.28 -5.35 16.35
N GLY A 32 -3.05 -4.88 16.42
CA GLY A 32 -2.82 -3.44 16.54
C GLY A 32 -1.74 -2.89 15.64
N PHE A 33 -1.16 -3.74 14.79
CA PHE A 33 0.09 -3.41 14.07
C PHE A 33 -0.10 -3.32 12.55
N LEU A 34 -1.23 -3.80 12.05
CA LEU A 34 -1.58 -3.76 10.64
C LEU A 34 -2.65 -2.70 10.38
N PRO A 35 -2.64 -2.10 9.19
CA PRO A 35 -3.67 -1.15 8.80
C PRO A 35 -5.02 -1.84 8.55
N VAL A 36 -6.08 -1.03 8.61
CA VAL A 36 -7.44 -1.44 8.29
C VAL A 36 -8.09 -0.41 7.37
N SER A 37 -8.70 -0.87 6.29
CA SER A 37 -9.46 -0.05 5.35
C SER A 37 -10.95 -0.34 5.44
N ILE A 38 -11.76 0.68 5.23
CA ILE A 38 -13.23 0.59 5.17
C ILE A 38 -13.67 1.24 3.87
N ASP A 39 -14.22 0.45 2.95
CA ASP A 39 -14.79 0.96 1.71
C ASP A 39 -16.12 1.67 2.02
N LEU A 40 -16.08 3.00 2.09
CA LEU A 40 -17.26 3.83 2.32
C LEU A 40 -18.25 3.76 1.16
N THR A 41 -17.74 3.62 -0.06
CA THR A 41 -18.58 3.51 -1.26
C THR A 41 -19.42 2.23 -1.25
N ALA A 42 -18.82 1.12 -0.82
CA ALA A 42 -19.53 -0.16 -0.69
C ALA A 42 -20.65 -0.12 0.36
N VAL A 43 -20.51 0.70 1.42
CA VAL A 43 -21.55 0.90 2.44
C VAL A 43 -22.51 2.04 2.12
N GLY A 44 -22.53 2.52 0.87
CA GLY A 44 -23.52 3.46 0.37
C GLY A 44 -23.17 4.95 0.49
N VAL A 45 -22.02 5.30 1.09
CA VAL A 45 -21.58 6.69 1.22
C VAL A 45 -21.11 7.25 -0.13
N ARG A 46 -21.49 8.48 -0.42
CA ARG A 46 -21.12 9.18 -1.66
C ARG A 46 -20.38 10.48 -1.36
N PRO A 47 -19.56 10.97 -2.30
CA PRO A 47 -18.94 12.29 -2.18
C PRO A 47 -19.97 13.39 -1.96
N GLY A 48 -19.82 14.12 -0.86
CA GLY A 48 -20.74 15.20 -0.44
C GLY A 48 -21.65 14.82 0.72
N ASP A 49 -21.75 13.53 1.06
CA ASP A 49 -22.52 13.09 2.21
C ASP A 49 -21.86 13.52 3.53
N GLU A 50 -22.67 13.85 4.51
CA GLU A 50 -22.26 13.98 5.90
C GLU A 50 -22.34 12.61 6.56
N VAL A 51 -21.23 12.17 7.17
CA VAL A 51 -21.05 10.81 7.68
C VAL A 51 -20.56 10.83 9.11
N THR A 52 -21.26 10.10 9.98
CA THR A 52 -20.78 9.82 11.34
C THR A 52 -19.94 8.55 11.34
N VAL A 53 -18.68 8.68 11.75
CA VAL A 53 -17.75 7.56 11.93
C VAL A 53 -17.53 7.35 13.42
N ALA A 54 -17.80 6.13 13.91
CA ALA A 54 -17.47 5.75 15.29
C ALA A 54 -16.54 4.54 15.27
N VAL A 55 -15.51 4.59 16.13
CA VAL A 55 -14.54 3.50 16.29
C VAL A 55 -14.52 3.11 17.77
N CYS A 56 -14.86 1.86 18.06
CA CYS A 56 -14.68 1.28 19.38
C CYS A 56 -13.37 0.49 19.36
N ALA A 57 -12.40 0.88 20.20
CA ALA A 57 -11.11 0.22 20.29
C ALA A 57 -10.92 -0.29 21.73
N ASP A 58 -10.68 -1.60 21.86
CA ASP A 58 -10.45 -2.28 23.11
C ASP A 58 -9.04 -2.91 23.09
N ASN A 59 -8.14 -2.42 23.94
CA ASN A 59 -6.78 -2.92 24.07
C ASN A 59 -6.58 -3.74 25.37
N SER A 60 -7.65 -4.24 25.96
CA SER A 60 -7.55 -5.18 27.07
C SER A 60 -6.80 -6.46 26.66
N ASP A 61 -6.22 -7.15 27.65
CA ASP A 61 -5.47 -8.38 27.42
C ASP A 61 -6.36 -9.45 26.80
N ASP A 62 -6.02 -9.90 25.61
CA ASP A 62 -6.71 -10.99 24.91
C ASP A 62 -5.68 -11.94 24.26
N PRO A 63 -5.65 -13.23 24.67
CA PRO A 63 -4.70 -14.20 24.12
C PRO A 63 -5.03 -14.68 22.69
N SER A 64 -6.19 -14.34 22.16
CA SER A 64 -6.67 -14.86 20.86
C SER A 64 -6.06 -14.15 19.65
N PHE A 65 -5.45 -12.97 19.82
CA PHE A 65 -4.77 -12.21 18.75
C PHE A 65 -3.52 -11.49 19.25
N PRO A 66 -2.58 -11.12 18.36
CA PRO A 66 -1.35 -10.42 18.76
C PRO A 66 -1.61 -9.08 19.47
N PRO A 67 -0.83 -8.77 20.54
CA PRO A 67 0.37 -9.46 21.02
C PRO A 67 0.13 -10.76 21.77
N GLY A 68 -1.11 -11.08 22.18
CA GLY A 68 -1.47 -12.37 22.78
C GLY A 68 -0.94 -12.61 24.20
N ARG A 69 -0.33 -11.60 24.81
CA ARG A 69 0.25 -11.64 26.16
C ARG A 69 -0.32 -10.53 27.03
N LYS A 70 -0.31 -10.77 28.33
CA LYS A 70 -0.68 -9.73 29.29
C LYS A 70 0.32 -8.57 29.21
N GLN A 71 -0.18 -7.34 29.17
CA GLN A 71 0.64 -6.14 28.98
C GLN A 71 1.76 -5.99 30.02
N TYR A 72 1.50 -6.39 31.30
CA TYR A 72 2.50 -6.32 32.35
C TYR A 72 3.65 -7.34 32.18
N THR A 73 3.56 -8.30 31.24
CA THR A 73 4.62 -9.26 30.91
C THR A 73 5.49 -8.83 29.73
N MET A 74 5.16 -7.70 29.11
CA MET A 74 5.88 -7.15 27.96
C MET A 74 6.84 -6.05 28.42
N ASP A 75 7.93 -5.90 27.70
CA ASP A 75 8.94 -4.86 27.89
C ASP A 75 8.68 -3.59 27.08
N PHE A 76 7.47 -3.45 26.51
CA PHE A 76 7.01 -2.27 25.79
C PHE A 76 5.55 -1.96 26.10
N CYS A 77 5.18 -0.68 25.90
CA CYS A 77 3.81 -0.23 26.14
C CYS A 77 2.91 -0.51 24.94
N VAL A 78 1.67 -0.95 25.21
CA VAL A 78 0.60 -1.08 24.22
C VAL A 78 -0.36 0.09 24.40
N PHE A 79 -0.23 1.12 23.56
CA PHE A 79 -1.13 2.27 23.60
C PHE A 79 -2.47 1.90 22.97
N GLY A 80 -3.58 2.23 23.63
CA GLY A 80 -4.93 1.96 23.12
C GLY A 80 -5.39 2.95 22.06
N GLY A 81 -6.46 2.58 21.35
CA GLY A 81 -7.14 3.46 20.41
C GLY A 81 -6.45 3.58 19.06
N ILE A 82 -6.76 4.67 18.35
CA ILE A 82 -6.15 5.04 17.06
C ILE A 82 -4.82 5.74 17.38
N TYR A 83 -3.71 5.03 17.29
CA TYR A 83 -2.41 5.57 17.68
C TYR A 83 -1.50 5.94 16.49
N ARG A 84 -2.00 5.76 15.26
CA ARG A 84 -1.37 6.20 14.00
C ARG A 84 -2.36 7.02 13.19
N ASP A 85 -1.91 7.48 12.04
CA ASP A 85 -2.70 8.37 11.18
C ASP A 85 -3.93 7.66 10.57
N CYS A 86 -4.94 8.50 10.27
CA CYS A 86 -6.14 8.09 9.56
C CYS A 86 -6.32 8.96 8.32
N TYR A 87 -6.66 8.34 7.19
CA TYR A 87 -6.79 9.02 5.90
C TYR A 87 -8.13 8.73 5.25
N LEU A 88 -8.68 9.73 4.57
CA LEU A 88 -9.72 9.54 3.57
C LEU A 88 -9.05 9.36 2.20
N ILE A 89 -9.14 8.15 1.66
CA ILE A 89 -8.60 7.82 0.35
C ILE A 89 -9.69 8.00 -0.70
N CYS A 90 -9.34 8.69 -1.78
CA CYS A 90 -10.25 8.99 -2.89
C CYS A 90 -9.64 8.48 -4.19
N THR A 91 -10.24 7.47 -4.80
CA THR A 91 -9.78 6.86 -6.06
C THR A 91 -10.82 7.00 -7.18
N GLY A 92 -10.43 6.70 -8.41
CA GLY A 92 -11.37 6.43 -9.49
C GLY A 92 -11.94 5.01 -9.39
N ASP A 93 -12.91 4.67 -10.26
CA ASP A 93 -13.46 3.31 -10.36
C ASP A 93 -12.44 2.29 -10.91
N VAL A 94 -11.38 2.77 -11.54
CA VAL A 94 -10.22 1.95 -11.89
C VAL A 94 -9.02 2.50 -11.14
N HIS A 95 -8.47 1.69 -10.25
CA HIS A 95 -7.48 2.16 -9.29
C HIS A 95 -6.47 1.06 -8.90
N VAL A 96 -5.40 1.46 -8.24
CA VAL A 96 -4.48 0.53 -7.56
C VAL A 96 -5.18 -0.01 -6.33
N SER A 97 -5.17 -1.33 -6.14
CA SER A 97 -5.82 -1.96 -4.98
C SER A 97 -5.18 -1.54 -3.66
N ASP A 98 -5.95 -1.63 -2.58
CA ASP A 98 -5.38 -1.61 -1.22
C ASP A 98 -4.56 -2.89 -1.00
N ALA A 99 -3.29 -2.74 -0.61
CA ALA A 99 -2.37 -3.88 -0.47
C ALA A 99 -2.80 -4.90 0.59
N ASN A 100 -3.51 -4.45 1.64
CA ASN A 100 -3.93 -5.30 2.75
C ASN A 100 -5.28 -5.97 2.50
N GLU A 101 -6.20 -5.28 1.79
CA GLU A 101 -7.55 -5.77 1.54
C GLU A 101 -7.66 -6.61 0.25
N ALA A 102 -6.66 -6.54 -0.63
CA ALA A 102 -6.69 -7.22 -1.94
C ALA A 102 -6.63 -8.75 -1.85
N GLY A 103 -6.28 -9.32 -0.69
CA GLY A 103 -6.13 -10.78 -0.53
C GLY A 103 -5.03 -11.40 -1.41
N GLN A 104 -4.11 -10.58 -1.93
CA GLN A 104 -3.04 -10.98 -2.84
C GLN A 104 -1.71 -11.06 -2.08
N VAL A 105 -1.17 -12.26 -1.93
CA VAL A 105 0.15 -12.46 -1.31
C VAL A 105 1.24 -11.84 -2.21
N ALA A 106 2.04 -10.94 -1.64
CA ALA A 106 3.13 -10.24 -2.33
C ALA A 106 2.70 -9.68 -3.70
N GLY A 107 1.55 -9.00 -3.73
CA GLY A 107 1.01 -8.55 -5.02
C GLY A 107 -0.19 -7.62 -4.96
N GLY A 108 -0.77 -7.34 -3.80
CA GLY A 108 -1.74 -6.26 -3.65
C GLY A 108 -1.04 -4.90 -3.69
N GLY A 109 -1.73 -3.87 -4.15
CA GLY A 109 -1.17 -2.53 -4.28
C GLY A 109 -0.01 -2.46 -5.28
N VAL A 110 1.09 -1.86 -4.84
CA VAL A 110 2.36 -1.78 -5.59
C VAL A 110 3.42 -2.57 -4.86
N PHE A 111 3.84 -3.69 -5.43
CA PHE A 111 4.91 -4.54 -4.91
C PHE A 111 6.20 -4.31 -5.71
N VAL A 112 7.32 -4.10 -5.00
CA VAL A 112 8.62 -3.80 -5.62
C VAL A 112 9.67 -4.80 -5.19
N SER A 113 10.44 -5.28 -6.18
CA SER A 113 11.62 -6.12 -5.95
C SER A 113 12.80 -5.64 -6.81
N TYR A 114 13.98 -6.12 -6.48
CA TYR A 114 15.21 -5.66 -7.13
C TYR A 114 16.01 -6.84 -7.67
N GLU A 115 16.65 -6.64 -8.83
CA GLU A 115 17.55 -7.59 -9.46
C GLU A 115 18.80 -6.88 -9.97
N ASP A 116 19.90 -7.61 -10.13
CA ASP A 116 21.19 -7.13 -10.67
C ASP A 116 21.64 -5.82 -9.98
N VAL A 117 21.53 -5.79 -8.65
CA VAL A 117 21.87 -4.59 -7.88
C VAL A 117 23.39 -4.45 -7.75
N SER A 118 23.90 -3.34 -8.25
CA SER A 118 25.30 -2.91 -8.14
C SER A 118 25.40 -1.40 -8.13
N ASP A 119 26.59 -0.86 -7.86
CA ASP A 119 26.84 0.59 -7.93
C ASP A 119 26.68 1.17 -9.34
N GLN A 120 26.77 0.34 -10.37
CA GLN A 120 26.66 0.75 -11.78
C GLN A 120 25.22 0.65 -12.30
N LYS A 121 24.45 -0.32 -11.81
CA LYS A 121 23.13 -0.64 -12.35
C LYS A 121 22.26 -1.36 -11.32
N ALA A 122 20.95 -1.12 -11.39
CA ALA A 122 19.94 -1.95 -10.73
C ALA A 122 18.71 -2.10 -11.63
N ARG A 123 18.04 -3.25 -11.56
CA ARG A 123 16.70 -3.46 -12.11
C ARG A 123 15.68 -3.39 -10.98
N VAL A 124 14.70 -2.51 -11.14
CA VAL A 124 13.57 -2.34 -10.24
C VAL A 124 12.35 -2.95 -10.89
N ASN A 125 11.89 -4.07 -10.36
CA ASN A 125 10.68 -4.75 -10.82
C ASN A 125 9.49 -4.20 -10.03
N VAL A 126 8.45 -3.79 -10.75
CA VAL A 126 7.22 -3.23 -10.18
C VAL A 126 6.05 -4.09 -10.60
N LYS A 127 5.39 -4.73 -9.64
CA LYS A 127 4.13 -5.45 -9.82
C LYS A 127 3.01 -4.59 -9.25
N THR A 128 2.09 -4.15 -10.10
CA THR A 128 0.96 -3.31 -9.68
C THR A 128 -0.34 -4.08 -9.86
N HIS A 129 -1.13 -4.16 -8.81
CA HIS A 129 -2.47 -4.75 -8.84
C HIS A 129 -3.51 -3.67 -9.07
N ILE A 130 -4.30 -3.82 -10.15
CA ILE A 130 -5.32 -2.87 -10.59
C ILE A 130 -6.69 -3.51 -10.48
N VAL A 131 -7.64 -2.76 -9.91
CA VAL A 131 -9.05 -3.14 -9.79
C VAL A 131 -9.89 -2.28 -10.73
N ASN A 132 -10.86 -2.90 -11.40
CA ASN A 132 -11.87 -2.24 -12.22
C ASN A 132 -13.26 -2.47 -11.58
N ASP A 133 -13.75 -1.52 -10.82
CA ASP A 133 -15.08 -1.56 -10.18
C ASP A 133 -16.20 -1.09 -11.10
N ARG A 134 -15.92 -0.85 -12.38
CA ARG A 134 -16.90 -0.43 -13.37
C ARG A 134 -17.77 -1.60 -13.82
N GLU A 135 -19.01 -1.32 -14.22
CA GLU A 135 -19.92 -2.27 -14.86
C GLU A 135 -19.52 -2.64 -16.30
N SER A 136 -18.45 -2.06 -16.82
CA SER A 136 -17.93 -2.28 -18.18
C SER A 136 -16.44 -2.57 -18.17
N GLY A 137 -16.00 -3.39 -19.13
CA GLY A 137 -14.59 -3.63 -19.37
C GLY A 137 -13.86 -2.34 -19.78
N CYS A 138 -12.56 -2.29 -19.50
CA CYS A 138 -11.72 -1.15 -19.83
C CYS A 138 -10.30 -1.56 -20.18
N ARG A 139 -9.60 -0.65 -20.88
CA ARG A 139 -8.15 -0.73 -21.09
C ARG A 139 -7.49 0.45 -20.42
N VAL A 140 -6.57 0.18 -19.51
CA VAL A 140 -5.79 1.20 -18.80
C VAL A 140 -4.35 1.20 -19.24
N VAL A 141 -3.69 2.34 -19.03
CA VAL A 141 -2.23 2.46 -19.12
C VAL A 141 -1.71 2.71 -17.71
N VAL A 142 -0.82 1.84 -17.24
CA VAL A 142 -0.11 2.03 -15.97
C VAL A 142 1.27 2.59 -16.27
N GLU A 143 1.61 3.71 -15.66
CA GLU A 143 2.92 4.35 -15.74
C GLU A 143 3.62 4.29 -14.39
N SER A 144 4.81 3.70 -14.37
CA SER A 144 5.71 3.74 -13.21
C SER A 144 6.85 4.70 -13.50
N THR A 145 6.99 5.73 -12.68
CA THR A 145 8.03 6.76 -12.76
C THR A 145 8.84 6.78 -11.48
N LEU A 146 10.14 6.58 -11.58
CA LEU A 146 11.07 6.63 -10.46
C LEU A 146 11.73 8.00 -10.39
N LEU A 147 11.62 8.65 -9.23
CA LEU A 147 12.18 9.95 -8.92
C LEU A 147 13.24 9.81 -7.83
N ASP A 148 14.36 10.51 -7.96
CA ASP A 148 15.40 10.60 -6.93
C ASP A 148 14.97 11.49 -5.74
N ALA A 149 15.87 11.68 -4.78
CA ALA A 149 15.63 12.47 -3.56
C ALA A 149 15.28 13.94 -3.85
N VAL A 150 15.78 14.51 -4.96
CA VAL A 150 15.51 15.90 -5.36
C VAL A 150 14.31 16.02 -6.31
N GLY A 151 13.66 14.88 -6.65
CA GLY A 151 12.46 14.85 -7.51
C GLY A 151 12.76 14.77 -9.00
N LYS A 152 14.00 14.54 -9.40
CA LYS A 152 14.36 14.32 -10.79
C LYS A 152 13.98 12.91 -11.22
N GLN A 153 13.35 12.78 -12.39
CA GLN A 153 13.05 11.48 -12.98
C GLN A 153 14.33 10.76 -13.39
N VAL A 154 14.53 9.55 -12.87
CA VAL A 154 15.67 8.69 -13.19
C VAL A 154 15.32 7.53 -14.11
N ALA A 155 14.07 7.06 -14.06
CA ALA A 155 13.55 6.03 -14.96
C ALA A 155 12.02 6.13 -15.08
N SER A 156 11.45 5.65 -16.20
CA SER A 156 10.01 5.54 -16.38
C SER A 156 9.68 4.43 -17.36
N THR A 157 8.49 3.82 -17.18
CA THR A 157 7.96 2.80 -18.08
C THR A 157 6.44 2.85 -18.10
N ARG A 158 5.83 2.43 -19.22
CA ARG A 158 4.37 2.34 -19.39
C ARG A 158 3.98 0.98 -19.91
N LYS A 159 2.86 0.44 -19.42
CA LYS A 159 2.29 -0.81 -19.89
C LYS A 159 0.77 -0.76 -19.85
N SER A 160 0.11 -1.34 -20.84
CA SER A 160 -1.35 -1.45 -20.88
C SER A 160 -1.83 -2.73 -20.23
N LEU A 161 -3.04 -2.66 -19.64
CA LEU A 161 -3.79 -3.79 -19.11
C LEU A 161 -5.25 -3.67 -19.54
N SER A 162 -5.83 -4.78 -20.02
CA SER A 162 -7.28 -4.87 -20.28
C SER A 162 -7.93 -5.63 -19.15
N LEU A 163 -9.03 -5.10 -18.62
CA LEU A 163 -9.79 -5.65 -17.52
C LEU A 163 -11.25 -5.79 -17.94
N SER A 164 -11.89 -6.89 -17.56
CA SER A 164 -13.34 -7.05 -17.68
C SER A 164 -14.09 -6.19 -16.65
N ALA A 165 -15.40 -6.11 -16.76
CA ALA A 165 -16.24 -5.48 -15.74
C ALA A 165 -16.07 -6.18 -14.39
N GLY A 166 -15.92 -5.43 -13.30
CA GLY A 166 -15.81 -5.97 -11.93
C GLY A 166 -14.63 -6.91 -11.72
N SER A 167 -13.54 -6.78 -12.51
CA SER A 167 -12.37 -7.66 -12.41
C SER A 167 -11.12 -6.91 -11.97
N ASP A 168 -10.11 -7.68 -11.61
CA ASP A 168 -8.78 -7.18 -11.27
C ASP A 168 -7.70 -7.81 -12.16
N GLY A 169 -6.47 -7.33 -12.04
CA GLY A 169 -5.32 -7.88 -12.74
C GLY A 169 -4.00 -7.19 -12.40
N HIS A 170 -2.90 -7.80 -12.84
CA HIS A 170 -1.56 -7.32 -12.54
C HIS A 170 -0.85 -6.75 -13.76
N VAL A 171 -0.13 -5.66 -13.54
CA VAL A 171 0.85 -5.12 -14.49
C VAL A 171 2.25 -5.36 -13.95
N MET A 172 3.06 -6.07 -14.72
CA MET A 172 4.48 -6.30 -14.43
C MET A 172 5.31 -5.34 -15.26
N GLN A 173 6.13 -4.52 -14.60
CA GLN A 173 7.00 -3.52 -15.22
C GLN A 173 8.42 -3.65 -14.67
N GLN A 174 9.41 -3.24 -15.45
CA GLN A 174 10.80 -3.19 -15.05
C GLN A 174 11.40 -1.84 -15.41
N LEU A 175 12.11 -1.24 -14.46
CA LEU A 175 12.85 0.01 -14.61
C LEU A 175 14.34 -0.30 -14.44
N THR A 176 15.17 0.22 -15.34
CA THR A 176 16.63 0.16 -15.20
C THR A 176 17.14 1.48 -14.67
N VAL A 177 17.83 1.44 -13.54
CA VAL A 177 18.48 2.60 -12.92
C VAL A 177 19.99 2.47 -13.10
N ARG A 178 20.62 3.47 -13.71
CA ARG A 178 22.07 3.55 -13.87
C ARG A 178 22.67 4.35 -12.72
N ASN A 179 23.82 3.89 -12.18
CA ASN A 179 24.52 4.47 -11.04
C ASN A 179 23.55 4.79 -9.87
N PRO A 180 22.80 3.77 -9.37
CA PRO A 180 21.82 4.00 -8.32
C PRO A 180 22.50 4.42 -7.02
N SER A 181 21.87 5.36 -6.29
CA SER A 181 22.19 5.59 -4.88
C SER A 181 21.57 4.46 -4.06
N LEU A 182 22.39 3.47 -3.70
CA LEU A 182 21.89 2.29 -2.98
C LEU A 182 21.48 2.65 -1.55
N TRP A 183 20.45 1.96 -1.07
CA TRP A 183 20.02 2.07 0.32
C TRP A 183 20.87 1.17 1.21
N HIS A 184 21.35 1.72 2.32
CA HIS A 184 22.00 0.98 3.40
C HIS A 184 21.56 1.63 4.74
N PRO A 185 21.56 0.93 5.89
CA PRO A 185 21.24 1.55 7.19
C PRO A 185 22.04 2.83 7.48
N ASP A 186 23.33 2.85 7.13
CA ASP A 186 24.21 4.02 7.33
C ASP A 186 23.99 5.12 6.29
N THR A 187 23.45 4.78 5.12
CA THR A 187 23.17 5.72 4.01
C THR A 187 21.80 5.40 3.44
N PRO A 188 20.70 5.80 4.11
CA PRO A 188 19.35 5.39 3.77
C PRO A 188 18.78 6.17 2.57
N ASN A 189 19.43 6.00 1.40
CA ASN A 189 19.02 6.64 0.16
C ASN A 189 17.66 6.11 -0.31
N LEU A 190 16.70 7.02 -0.52
CA LEU A 190 15.35 6.67 -0.94
C LEU A 190 14.99 7.34 -2.26
N TYR A 191 14.24 6.60 -3.05
CA TYR A 191 13.55 7.05 -4.25
C TYR A 191 12.05 7.15 -4.00
N ARG A 192 11.35 7.94 -4.81
CA ARG A 192 9.89 7.97 -4.89
C ARG A 192 9.45 7.28 -6.17
N LEU A 193 8.76 6.15 -6.05
CA LEU A 193 8.11 5.47 -7.15
C LEU A 193 6.68 5.98 -7.26
N ARG A 194 6.37 6.72 -8.31
CA ARG A 194 5.01 7.14 -8.64
C ARG A 194 4.42 6.15 -9.64
N THR A 195 3.35 5.46 -9.26
CA THR A 195 2.56 4.58 -10.12
C THR A 195 1.24 5.28 -10.43
N SER A 196 1.00 5.57 -11.70
CA SER A 196 -0.17 6.30 -12.19
C SER A 196 -0.99 5.42 -13.11
N VAL A 197 -2.31 5.43 -12.95
CA VAL A 197 -3.28 4.68 -13.75
C VAL A 197 -4.07 5.65 -14.62
N TYR A 198 -4.04 5.44 -15.92
CA TYR A 198 -4.75 6.26 -16.90
C TYR A 198 -5.83 5.45 -17.61
N LEU A 199 -7.04 6.00 -17.68
CA LEU A 199 -8.15 5.50 -18.48
C LEU A 199 -8.49 6.53 -19.56
N ASN A 200 -8.47 6.13 -20.83
CA ASN A 200 -8.72 7.03 -21.97
C ASN A 200 -7.87 8.32 -21.93
N GLY A 201 -6.60 8.18 -21.52
CA GLY A 201 -5.66 9.30 -21.42
C GLY A 201 -5.85 10.20 -20.16
N LYS A 202 -6.88 9.99 -19.37
CA LYS A 202 -7.12 10.74 -18.11
C LYS A 202 -6.60 9.97 -16.91
N LEU A 203 -5.95 10.67 -15.98
CA LEU A 203 -5.49 10.11 -14.71
C LEU A 203 -6.70 9.71 -13.85
N CYS A 204 -6.79 8.43 -13.49
CA CYS A 204 -7.83 7.89 -12.59
C CYS A 204 -7.31 7.77 -11.17
N ASP A 205 -6.07 7.30 -11.03
CA ASP A 205 -5.47 7.04 -9.72
C ASP A 205 -3.95 7.19 -9.79
N ALA A 206 -3.32 7.51 -8.63
CA ALA A 206 -1.88 7.57 -8.51
C ALA A 206 -1.45 7.27 -7.07
N VAL A 207 -0.45 6.40 -6.95
CA VAL A 207 0.17 6.02 -5.68
C VAL A 207 1.65 6.41 -5.70
N VAL A 208 2.16 6.94 -4.59
CA VAL A 208 3.57 7.25 -4.42
C VAL A 208 4.14 6.39 -3.29
N SER A 209 5.10 5.54 -3.62
CA SER A 209 5.79 4.66 -2.68
C SER A 209 7.24 5.11 -2.50
N ARG A 210 7.72 5.15 -1.26
CA ARG A 210 9.15 5.33 -0.97
C ARG A 210 9.83 3.97 -1.06
N ILE A 211 10.89 3.88 -1.85
CA ILE A 211 11.64 2.64 -2.08
C ILE A 211 13.14 2.88 -1.89
N GLY A 212 13.85 1.87 -1.38
CA GLY A 212 15.32 1.88 -1.26
C GLY A 212 15.90 0.73 -2.06
N ILE A 213 16.65 1.05 -3.13
CA ILE A 213 17.27 0.04 -4.00
C ILE A 213 18.40 -0.64 -3.24
N ARG A 214 18.29 -1.95 -3.03
CA ARG A 214 19.28 -2.75 -2.31
C ARG A 214 19.22 -4.22 -2.71
N SER A 215 20.30 -4.94 -2.49
CA SER A 215 20.30 -6.41 -2.42
C SER A 215 20.35 -6.86 -0.96
N ILE A 216 19.70 -7.98 -0.67
CA ILE A 216 19.74 -8.64 0.64
C ILE A 216 20.07 -10.10 0.39
N GLU A 217 21.08 -10.61 1.12
CA GLU A 217 21.54 -11.98 1.00
C GLU A 217 21.79 -12.56 2.39
N PHE A 218 21.24 -13.75 2.65
CA PHE A 218 21.55 -14.52 3.84
C PHE A 218 22.61 -15.56 3.50
N ARG A 219 23.77 -15.50 4.13
CA ARG A 219 24.93 -16.39 3.90
C ARG A 219 25.12 -17.40 5.03
N GLY A 220 24.04 -18.01 5.49
CA GLY A 220 24.10 -19.00 6.57
C GLY A 220 24.72 -18.45 7.84
N ALA A 221 25.81 -19.08 8.31
CA ALA A 221 26.52 -18.66 9.52
C ALA A 221 27.23 -17.30 9.41
N ASP A 222 27.52 -16.84 8.19
CA ASP A 222 28.19 -15.55 7.95
C ASP A 222 27.23 -14.36 8.12
N GLY A 223 25.90 -14.63 8.21
CA GLY A 223 24.90 -13.62 8.54
C GLY A 223 24.20 -12.98 7.37
N LEU A 224 23.70 -11.75 7.59
CA LEU A 224 22.95 -10.93 6.63
C LEU A 224 23.88 -9.95 5.92
N TYR A 225 23.85 -9.96 4.60
CA TYR A 225 24.59 -9.04 3.75
C TYR A 225 23.63 -8.08 3.04
N ILE A 226 23.93 -6.79 3.09
CA ILE A 226 23.25 -5.75 2.35
C ILE A 226 24.22 -5.14 1.34
N ASN A 227 23.86 -5.20 0.05
CA ASN A 227 24.72 -4.76 -1.07
C ASN A 227 26.11 -5.43 -1.05
N GLY A 228 26.15 -6.70 -0.63
CA GLY A 228 27.36 -7.51 -0.59
C GLY A 228 28.31 -7.24 0.60
N LYS A 229 27.89 -6.43 1.55
CA LYS A 229 28.62 -6.08 2.77
C LYS A 229 27.89 -6.54 4.01
#